data_899bf2139e4089f1def4635f344405c2
#
_entry.id   899bf2139e4089f1def4635f344405c2
#
_cell.length_a   1.000
_cell.length_b   1.000
_cell.length_c   1.000
_cell.angle_alpha   90.00
_cell.angle_beta   90.00
_cell.angle_gamma   90.00
#
_symmetry.space_group_name_H-M   'P 1'
#
loop_
_entity.id
_entity.type
_entity.pdbx_description
1 polymer ?
#
loop_
_entity_poly.entity_id
_entity_poly.type
_entity_poly.pdbx_seq_one_letter_code
_entity_poly.pdbx_strand_id
1 'polypeptide(L)'
;EELRRILNSKNEAIVILNNYFKGGVGKSKLSTMFAYLTDKFNLKVLMIDKDLQATLTKDLAKTFKVELPRVNFYEGLKNGNLASSIVHLTDNLDLIPGTFDLMLLPKLTRSWTFENESRLLATLLAPLKSDYDLIIIDTVPTPSVYTNNAIVASDYVMIPLQAEEESTNNIQNYISYLIDLQEQFNPGLDMIGFVPYLVDTDSATIKSNLEELYKQHKEDNLVFQNIIKRSNKVSTWSKNGITEHKGYDKKVLSMYENVFFEMLERIIQLENEKE
;
A
#
# COMPACT_ATOMS: atom_id res chain seq x y z
N GLU A 1 -15.02 -11.44 -10.49
CA GLU A 1 -15.15 -12.92 -10.47
C GLU A 1 -13.79 -13.61 -10.60
N GLU A 2 -12.94 -13.20 -11.53
CA GLU A 2 -11.61 -13.79 -11.77
C GLU A 2 -10.68 -13.64 -10.57
N LEU A 3 -10.58 -12.46 -9.97
CA LEU A 3 -9.83 -12.26 -8.74
C LEU A 3 -10.28 -13.22 -7.63
N ARG A 4 -11.58 -13.36 -7.42
CA ARG A 4 -12.10 -14.30 -6.41
C ARG A 4 -11.76 -15.76 -6.71
N ARG A 5 -11.69 -16.15 -7.99
CA ARG A 5 -11.22 -17.48 -8.38
C ARG A 5 -9.77 -17.70 -7.97
N ILE A 6 -8.90 -16.72 -8.23
CA ILE A 6 -7.48 -16.75 -7.85
C ILE A 6 -7.33 -16.83 -6.33
N LEU A 7 -8.00 -15.93 -5.60
CA LEU A 7 -7.97 -15.92 -4.14
C LEU A 7 -8.45 -17.24 -3.53
N ASN A 8 -9.52 -17.80 -4.07
CA ASN A 8 -10.05 -19.10 -3.61
C ASN A 8 -9.08 -20.25 -3.92
N SER A 9 -8.35 -20.21 -5.05
CA SER A 9 -7.36 -21.25 -5.39
C SER A 9 -6.13 -21.17 -4.49
N LYS A 10 -5.69 -19.97 -4.13
CA LYS A 10 -4.55 -19.74 -3.22
C LYS A 10 -4.90 -20.04 -1.76
N ASN A 11 -6.14 -19.84 -1.37
CA ASN A 11 -6.62 -19.89 0.01
C ASN A 11 -5.82 -19.00 0.97
N GLU A 12 -5.23 -17.95 0.44
CA GLU A 12 -4.41 -16.96 1.15
C GLU A 12 -4.59 -15.58 0.54
N ALA A 13 -4.54 -14.54 1.40
CA ALA A 13 -4.58 -13.15 0.96
C ALA A 13 -3.37 -12.81 0.10
N ILE A 14 -3.58 -11.95 -0.90
CA ILE A 14 -2.53 -11.28 -1.62
C ILE A 14 -2.07 -10.07 -0.81
N VAL A 15 -0.77 -9.98 -0.51
CA VAL A 15 -0.18 -8.89 0.27
C VAL A 15 0.43 -7.84 -0.66
N ILE A 16 -0.08 -6.62 -0.57
CA ILE A 16 0.33 -5.48 -1.42
C ILE A 16 1.00 -4.42 -0.56
N LEU A 17 2.21 -4.04 -0.92
CA LEU A 17 2.90 -2.90 -0.35
C LEU A 17 2.71 -1.67 -1.22
N ASN A 18 2.18 -0.60 -0.63
CA ASN A 18 2.12 0.72 -1.26
C ASN A 18 3.28 1.56 -0.72
N ASN A 19 4.39 1.62 -1.43
CA ASN A 19 5.60 2.32 -0.96
C ASN A 19 6.43 2.98 -2.06
N TYR A 20 7.14 4.03 -1.64
CA TYR A 20 8.23 4.69 -2.36
C TYR A 20 9.05 5.52 -1.39
N PHE A 21 10.36 5.72 -1.69
CA PHE A 21 11.29 6.43 -0.79
C PHE A 21 11.14 7.95 -0.77
N LYS A 22 10.24 8.54 -1.54
CA LYS A 22 9.94 9.97 -1.47
C LYS A 22 8.76 10.21 -0.52
N GLY A 23 8.94 11.13 0.43
CA GLY A 23 7.85 11.61 1.28
C GLY A 23 6.86 12.49 0.51
N GLY A 24 5.61 12.53 0.95
CA GLY A 24 4.60 13.43 0.36
C GLY A 24 4.02 13.00 -0.98
N VAL A 25 4.44 11.87 -1.56
CA VAL A 25 3.89 11.37 -2.84
C VAL A 25 2.47 10.80 -2.74
N GLY A 26 1.87 10.80 -1.57
CA GLY A 26 0.46 10.42 -1.40
C GLY A 26 0.22 8.95 -1.07
N LYS A 27 1.23 8.18 -0.64
CA LYS A 27 1.09 6.76 -0.27
C LYS A 27 -0.09 6.48 0.65
N SER A 28 -0.11 7.08 1.83
CA SER A 28 -1.17 6.85 2.83
C SER A 28 -2.55 7.31 2.33
N LYS A 29 -2.60 8.33 1.45
CA LYS A 29 -3.87 8.75 0.84
C LYS A 29 -4.39 7.74 -0.16
N LEU A 30 -3.49 7.18 -0.99
CA LEU A 30 -3.84 6.11 -1.91
C LEU A 30 -4.30 4.86 -1.15
N SER A 31 -3.59 4.49 -0.07
CA SER A 31 -3.98 3.40 0.83
C SER A 31 -5.35 3.63 1.47
N THR A 32 -5.65 4.86 1.91
CA THR A 32 -6.98 5.23 2.46
C THR A 32 -8.08 5.07 1.41
N MET A 33 -7.84 5.51 0.18
CA MET A 33 -8.81 5.37 -0.91
C MET A 33 -9.04 3.91 -1.28
N PHE A 34 -8.00 3.10 -1.32
CA PHE A 34 -8.12 1.67 -1.59
C PHE A 34 -8.89 0.96 -0.47
N ALA A 35 -8.63 1.27 0.80
CA ALA A 35 -9.42 0.74 1.90
C ALA A 35 -10.92 1.05 1.76
N TYR A 36 -11.25 2.29 1.38
CA TYR A 36 -12.63 2.69 1.11
C TYR A 36 -13.25 1.92 -0.06
N LEU A 37 -12.50 1.72 -1.15
CA LEU A 37 -12.98 1.00 -2.33
C LEU A 37 -13.10 -0.51 -2.08
N THR A 38 -12.17 -1.13 -1.35
CA THR A 38 -12.25 -2.55 -0.99
C THR A 38 -13.51 -2.85 -0.18
N ASP A 39 -13.84 -2.00 0.79
CA ASP A 39 -15.09 -2.11 1.55
C ASP A 39 -16.32 -1.94 0.65
N LYS A 40 -16.30 -0.91 -0.21
CA LYS A 40 -17.37 -0.64 -1.18
C LYS A 40 -17.63 -1.81 -2.13
N PHE A 41 -16.59 -2.56 -2.52
CA PHE A 41 -16.68 -3.71 -3.41
C PHE A 41 -16.74 -5.07 -2.69
N ASN A 42 -16.94 -5.06 -1.39
CA ASN A 42 -17.07 -6.25 -0.52
C ASN A 42 -15.87 -7.21 -0.63
N LEU A 43 -14.65 -6.67 -0.69
CA LEU A 43 -13.43 -7.43 -0.50
C LEU A 43 -13.04 -7.40 0.97
N LYS A 44 -12.71 -8.56 1.54
CA LYS A 44 -12.28 -8.66 2.93
C LYS A 44 -10.80 -8.28 3.04
N VAL A 45 -10.51 -7.16 3.67
CA VAL A 45 -9.18 -6.55 3.63
C VAL A 45 -8.65 -6.20 5.02
N LEU A 46 -7.37 -6.51 5.24
CA LEU A 46 -6.60 -6.01 6.36
C LEU A 46 -5.69 -4.87 5.88
N MET A 47 -5.90 -3.68 6.44
CA MET A 47 -4.97 -2.56 6.29
C MET A 47 -3.94 -2.57 7.41
N ILE A 48 -2.67 -2.31 7.09
CA ILE A 48 -1.59 -2.22 8.08
C ILE A 48 -0.90 -0.88 7.94
N ASP A 49 -1.00 -0.05 8.98
CA ASP A 49 -0.31 1.23 9.07
C ASP A 49 1.00 1.05 9.83
N LYS A 50 2.11 1.04 9.11
CA LYS A 50 3.45 0.86 9.65
C LYS A 50 4.24 2.17 9.73
N ASP A 51 3.53 3.30 9.74
CA ASP A 51 4.11 4.62 9.91
C ASP A 51 3.83 5.17 11.32
N LEU A 52 4.88 5.67 11.99
CA LEU A 52 4.79 6.34 13.31
C LEU A 52 3.85 7.55 13.30
N GLN A 53 3.65 8.18 12.14
CA GLN A 53 2.73 9.30 11.97
C GLN A 53 1.27 8.87 11.97
N ALA A 54 0.99 7.59 11.74
CA ALA A 54 -0.34 7.00 11.73
C ALA A 54 -1.34 7.77 10.84
N THR A 55 -0.90 8.17 9.66
CA THR A 55 -1.73 8.95 8.72
C THR A 55 -2.88 8.13 8.17
N LEU A 56 -2.60 6.90 7.71
CA LEU A 56 -3.62 5.96 7.24
C LEU A 56 -4.65 5.69 8.35
N THR A 57 -4.19 5.39 9.56
CA THR A 57 -5.00 5.14 10.74
C THR A 57 -5.99 6.27 11.02
N LYS A 58 -5.49 7.51 11.05
CA LYS A 58 -6.31 8.71 11.30
C LYS A 58 -7.34 8.96 10.22
N ASP A 59 -6.97 8.76 8.96
CA ASP A 59 -7.86 8.97 7.81
C ASP A 59 -8.97 7.91 7.78
N LEU A 60 -8.66 6.64 8.06
CA LEU A 60 -9.66 5.57 8.14
C LEU A 60 -10.63 5.77 9.30
N ALA A 61 -10.13 6.11 10.50
CA ALA A 61 -10.99 6.41 11.65
C ALA A 61 -12.03 7.49 11.34
N LYS A 62 -11.61 8.56 10.64
CA LYS A 62 -12.53 9.63 10.21
C LYS A 62 -13.50 9.19 9.12
N THR A 63 -13.02 8.42 8.15
CA THR A 63 -13.83 7.96 7.01
C THR A 63 -14.94 7.03 7.47
N PHE A 64 -14.63 6.07 8.32
CA PHE A 64 -15.60 5.10 8.83
C PHE A 64 -16.28 5.54 10.13
N LYS A 65 -15.89 6.70 10.69
CA LYS A 65 -16.44 7.28 11.92
C LYS A 65 -16.34 6.34 13.13
N VAL A 66 -15.20 5.65 13.22
CA VAL A 66 -14.91 4.70 14.29
C VAL A 66 -13.96 5.33 15.30
N GLU A 67 -14.30 5.22 16.57
CA GLU A 67 -13.37 5.51 17.66
C GLU A 67 -12.45 4.31 17.85
N LEU A 68 -11.15 4.51 17.60
CA LEU A 68 -10.19 3.42 17.65
C LEU A 68 -9.89 3.04 19.10
N PRO A 69 -9.96 1.75 19.44
CA PRO A 69 -9.53 1.28 20.75
C PRO A 69 -8.01 1.47 20.91
N ARG A 70 -7.55 1.49 22.15
CA ARG A 70 -6.12 1.51 22.47
C ARG A 70 -5.54 0.11 22.22
N VAL A 71 -5.17 -0.17 20.97
CA VAL A 71 -4.38 -1.35 20.59
C VAL A 71 -2.94 -0.94 20.35
N ASN A 72 -2.01 -1.86 20.52
CA ASN A 72 -0.59 -1.58 20.36
C ASN A 72 0.04 -2.53 19.35
N PHE A 73 0.35 -2.01 18.16
CA PHE A 73 0.98 -2.78 17.10
C PHE A 73 2.36 -3.33 17.55
N TYR A 74 3.15 -2.50 18.25
CA TYR A 74 4.45 -2.91 18.75
C TYR A 74 4.36 -4.10 19.73
N GLU A 75 3.38 -4.10 20.64
CA GLU A 75 3.16 -5.23 21.53
C GLU A 75 2.75 -6.49 20.77
N GLY A 76 1.96 -6.36 19.72
CA GLY A 76 1.64 -7.46 18.80
C GLY A 76 2.89 -8.07 18.16
N LEU A 77 3.80 -7.23 17.66
CA LEU A 77 5.08 -7.65 17.10
C LEU A 77 5.98 -8.32 18.14
N LYS A 78 6.09 -7.72 19.32
CA LYS A 78 6.92 -8.21 20.44
C LYS A 78 6.43 -9.55 20.99
N ASN A 79 5.13 -9.72 21.11
CA ASN A 79 4.50 -10.92 21.68
C ASN A 79 4.24 -12.00 20.62
N GLY A 80 4.56 -11.75 19.34
CA GLY A 80 4.36 -12.71 18.27
C GLY A 80 2.88 -12.97 17.92
N ASN A 81 2.00 -11.99 18.16
CA ASN A 81 0.55 -12.12 17.94
C ASN A 81 -0.05 -10.80 17.40
N LEU A 82 -0.19 -10.70 16.09
CA LEU A 82 -0.80 -9.54 15.43
C LEU A 82 -2.33 -9.51 15.54
N ALA A 83 -2.98 -10.65 15.78
CA ALA A 83 -4.43 -10.69 15.91
C ALA A 83 -4.93 -9.80 17.06
N SER A 84 -4.13 -9.66 18.13
CA SER A 84 -4.45 -8.77 19.25
C SER A 84 -4.36 -7.27 18.92
N SER A 85 -3.79 -6.93 17.78
CA SER A 85 -3.63 -5.54 17.29
C SER A 85 -4.66 -5.17 16.22
N ILE A 86 -5.55 -6.08 15.83
CA ILE A 86 -6.56 -5.84 14.80
C ILE A 86 -7.74 -5.06 15.37
N VAL A 87 -8.17 -4.05 14.63
CA VAL A 87 -9.38 -3.27 14.88
C VAL A 87 -10.32 -3.46 13.70
N HIS A 88 -11.58 -3.86 13.98
CA HIS A 88 -12.62 -3.98 12.97
C HIS A 88 -13.23 -2.61 12.68
N LEU A 89 -13.16 -2.16 11.42
CA LEU A 89 -13.74 -0.89 10.97
C LEU A 89 -15.13 -1.10 10.36
N THR A 90 -15.29 -2.17 9.57
CA THR A 90 -16.55 -2.61 8.94
C THR A 90 -16.58 -4.13 8.91
N ASP A 91 -17.63 -4.72 8.34
CA ASP A 91 -17.74 -6.19 8.15
C ASP A 91 -16.64 -6.74 7.23
N ASN A 92 -16.08 -5.90 6.35
CA ASN A 92 -15.10 -6.30 5.34
C ASN A 92 -13.72 -5.67 5.54
N LEU A 93 -13.58 -4.70 6.45
CA LEU A 93 -12.36 -3.92 6.59
C LEU A 93 -11.84 -3.94 8.01
N ASP A 94 -10.63 -4.47 8.15
CA ASP A 94 -9.87 -4.50 9.40
C ASP A 94 -8.62 -3.60 9.29
N LEU A 95 -8.13 -3.14 10.41
CA LEU A 95 -6.95 -2.29 10.53
C LEU A 95 -6.03 -2.76 11.66
N ILE A 96 -4.73 -2.88 11.36
CA ILE A 96 -3.69 -2.81 12.38
C ILE A 96 -3.21 -1.36 12.40
N PRO A 97 -3.58 -0.55 13.41
CA PRO A 97 -3.31 0.87 13.44
C PRO A 97 -1.85 1.18 13.72
N GLY A 98 -1.33 2.19 13.03
CA GLY A 98 -0.04 2.78 13.36
C GLY A 98 -0.05 3.40 14.75
N THR A 99 0.98 3.12 15.52
CA THR A 99 1.15 3.65 16.87
C THR A 99 2.54 4.21 17.08
N PHE A 100 2.66 5.20 17.94
CA PHE A 100 3.96 5.81 18.25
C PHE A 100 4.95 4.81 18.84
N ASP A 101 4.45 3.77 19.52
CA ASP A 101 5.28 2.72 20.14
C ASP A 101 6.05 1.88 19.11
N LEU A 102 5.69 1.94 17.82
CA LEU A 102 6.51 1.36 16.74
C LEU A 102 7.95 1.90 16.71
N MET A 103 8.20 3.08 17.27
CA MET A 103 9.55 3.61 17.47
C MET A 103 10.48 2.66 18.25
N LEU A 104 9.91 1.74 19.02
CA LEU A 104 10.65 0.76 19.81
C LEU A 104 11.09 -0.47 18.99
N LEU A 105 10.59 -0.64 17.76
CA LEU A 105 10.90 -1.79 16.92
C LEU A 105 12.42 -1.98 16.67
N PRO A 106 13.22 -0.93 16.34
CA PRO A 106 14.66 -1.10 16.20
C PRO A 106 15.36 -1.55 17.49
N LYS A 107 14.79 -1.21 18.66
CA LYS A 107 15.32 -1.68 19.95
C LYS A 107 14.99 -3.15 20.17
N LEU A 108 13.82 -3.59 19.76
CA LEU A 108 13.40 -5.00 19.86
C LEU A 108 14.32 -5.90 19.00
N THR A 109 14.64 -5.46 17.80
CA THR A 109 15.36 -6.26 16.80
C THR A 109 16.90 -6.11 16.88
N ARG A 110 17.40 -5.24 17.76
CA ARG A 110 18.82 -4.82 17.82
C ARG A 110 19.82 -5.99 17.86
N SER A 111 19.46 -7.11 18.50
CA SER A 111 20.34 -8.28 18.62
C SER A 111 20.02 -9.39 17.62
N TRP A 112 19.06 -9.14 16.71
CA TRP A 112 18.64 -10.13 15.72
C TRP A 112 19.57 -10.11 14.51
N THR A 113 19.58 -11.20 13.76
CA THR A 113 20.17 -11.20 12.43
C THR A 113 19.31 -10.34 11.49
N PHE A 114 19.90 -9.81 10.45
CA PHE A 114 19.17 -9.02 9.44
C PHE A 114 18.03 -9.85 8.80
N GLU A 115 18.24 -11.16 8.61
CA GLU A 115 17.19 -12.05 8.13
C GLU A 115 16.00 -12.14 9.08
N ASN A 116 16.24 -12.42 10.37
CA ASN A 116 15.17 -12.53 11.36
C ASN A 116 14.41 -11.22 11.54
N GLU A 117 15.15 -10.11 11.54
CA GLU A 117 14.55 -8.78 11.59
C GLU A 117 13.66 -8.53 10.36
N SER A 118 14.14 -8.83 9.15
CA SER A 118 13.41 -8.58 7.90
C SER A 118 12.17 -9.47 7.75
N ARG A 119 12.20 -10.70 8.26
CA ARG A 119 11.10 -11.69 8.16
C ARG A 119 10.05 -11.57 9.26
N LEU A 120 10.22 -10.71 10.25
CA LEU A 120 9.32 -10.62 11.41
C LEU A 120 7.85 -10.46 10.98
N LEU A 121 7.56 -9.46 10.16
CA LEU A 121 6.17 -9.19 9.74
C LEU A 121 5.60 -10.34 8.90
N ALA A 122 6.38 -10.89 7.97
CA ALA A 122 5.95 -12.00 7.14
C ALA A 122 5.55 -13.22 7.97
N THR A 123 6.37 -13.55 8.98
CA THR A 123 6.11 -14.66 9.90
C THR A 123 4.80 -14.45 10.69
N LEU A 124 4.58 -13.24 11.15
CA LEU A 124 3.40 -12.92 11.98
C LEU A 124 2.12 -12.71 11.16
N LEU A 125 2.22 -12.41 9.88
CA LEU A 125 1.07 -12.31 8.98
C LEU A 125 0.61 -13.67 8.45
N ALA A 126 1.50 -14.65 8.36
CA ALA A 126 1.18 -15.96 7.78
C ALA A 126 -0.12 -16.58 8.35
N PRO A 127 -0.36 -16.63 9.66
CA PRO A 127 -1.59 -17.22 10.21
C PRO A 127 -2.86 -16.37 9.94
N LEU A 128 -2.73 -15.12 9.51
CA LEU A 128 -3.85 -14.21 9.22
C LEU A 128 -4.24 -14.21 7.74
N LYS A 129 -3.37 -14.69 6.84
CA LYS A 129 -3.60 -14.61 5.39
C LYS A 129 -4.87 -15.34 4.94
N SER A 130 -5.27 -16.41 5.61
CA SER A 130 -6.49 -17.16 5.26
C SER A 130 -7.79 -16.42 5.58
N ASP A 131 -7.73 -15.36 6.38
CA ASP A 131 -8.90 -14.62 6.83
C ASP A 131 -9.29 -13.46 5.91
N TYR A 132 -8.43 -13.12 4.92
CA TYR A 132 -8.58 -11.95 4.07
C TYR A 132 -8.41 -12.27 2.59
N ASP A 133 -9.01 -11.43 1.73
CA ASP A 133 -8.76 -11.40 0.29
C ASP A 133 -7.47 -10.66 -0.03
N LEU A 134 -7.28 -9.49 0.59
CA LEU A 134 -6.10 -8.64 0.42
C LEU A 134 -5.56 -8.20 1.77
N ILE A 135 -4.25 -8.01 1.84
CA ILE A 135 -3.58 -7.30 2.93
C ILE A 135 -2.83 -6.13 2.29
N ILE A 136 -3.09 -4.90 2.72
CA ILE A 136 -2.44 -3.70 2.15
C ILE A 136 -1.60 -3.04 3.24
N ILE A 137 -0.30 -2.90 2.96
CA ILE A 137 0.67 -2.32 3.90
C ILE A 137 1.03 -0.90 3.46
N ASP A 138 0.88 0.06 4.35
CA ASP A 138 1.40 1.42 4.25
C ASP A 138 2.58 1.59 5.22
N THR A 139 3.70 2.15 4.75
CA THR A 139 4.92 2.28 5.57
C THR A 139 5.69 3.57 5.30
N VAL A 140 6.70 3.83 6.13
CA VAL A 140 7.56 5.01 6.03
C VAL A 140 8.31 5.09 4.70
N PRO A 141 8.67 6.31 4.23
CA PRO A 141 9.34 6.51 2.94
C PRO A 141 10.86 6.35 3.00
N THR A 142 11.39 5.55 3.91
CA THR A 142 12.84 5.41 4.11
C THR A 142 13.25 3.95 4.26
N PRO A 143 14.45 3.55 3.73
CA PRO A 143 15.03 2.26 4.05
C PRO A 143 15.20 2.10 5.57
N SER A 144 14.61 1.07 6.13
CA SER A 144 14.61 0.84 7.58
C SER A 144 14.03 -0.53 7.90
N VAL A 145 14.12 -0.97 9.16
CA VAL A 145 13.44 -2.17 9.65
C VAL A 145 11.93 -2.16 9.34
N TYR A 146 11.30 -0.99 9.31
CA TYR A 146 9.88 -0.88 8.99
C TYR A 146 9.60 -1.25 7.54
N THR A 147 10.40 -0.71 6.62
CA THR A 147 10.26 -0.91 5.17
C THR A 147 10.72 -2.30 4.77
N ASN A 148 11.86 -2.79 5.30
CA ASN A 148 12.36 -4.14 5.03
C ASN A 148 11.32 -5.21 5.38
N ASN A 149 10.74 -5.12 6.59
CA ASN A 149 9.67 -6.01 7.02
C ASN A 149 8.45 -5.99 6.09
N ALA A 150 8.06 -4.79 5.63
CA ALA A 150 6.92 -4.64 4.74
C ALA A 150 7.19 -5.25 3.36
N ILE A 151 8.38 -5.01 2.79
CA ILE A 151 8.80 -5.58 1.50
C ILE A 151 8.86 -7.11 1.56
N VAL A 152 9.51 -7.65 2.60
CA VAL A 152 9.67 -9.10 2.75
C VAL A 152 8.33 -9.81 3.02
N ALA A 153 7.36 -9.12 3.60
CA ALA A 153 6.03 -9.66 3.85
C ALA A 153 5.06 -9.58 2.65
N SER A 154 5.45 -8.89 1.58
CA SER A 154 4.55 -8.57 0.46
C SER A 154 4.73 -9.54 -0.71
N ASP A 155 3.63 -9.80 -1.42
CA ASP A 155 3.65 -10.51 -2.70
C ASP A 155 3.90 -9.52 -3.84
N TYR A 156 3.40 -8.28 -3.68
CA TYR A 156 3.49 -7.22 -4.70
C TYR A 156 3.84 -5.86 -4.11
N VAL A 157 4.58 -5.07 -4.90
CA VAL A 157 4.84 -3.65 -4.61
C VAL A 157 4.16 -2.78 -5.65
N MET A 158 3.44 -1.76 -5.19
CA MET A 158 2.89 -0.68 -6.00
C MET A 158 3.57 0.64 -5.62
N ILE A 159 3.98 1.42 -6.61
CA ILE A 159 4.82 2.61 -6.41
C ILE A 159 4.05 3.85 -6.88
N PRO A 160 3.46 4.64 -5.97
CA PRO A 160 2.90 5.95 -6.33
C PRO A 160 4.04 6.92 -6.66
N LEU A 161 3.98 7.52 -7.84
CA LEU A 161 5.06 8.32 -8.38
C LEU A 161 4.54 9.67 -8.87
N GLN A 162 5.14 10.76 -8.40
CA GLN A 162 4.94 12.07 -9.01
C GLN A 162 5.84 12.19 -10.25
N ALA A 163 5.28 12.68 -11.36
CA ALA A 163 6.01 12.86 -12.63
C ALA A 163 6.93 14.10 -12.58
N GLU A 164 7.77 14.18 -11.56
CA GLU A 164 8.81 15.17 -11.38
C GLU A 164 10.17 14.58 -11.74
N GLU A 165 11.10 15.39 -12.23
CA GLU A 165 12.45 14.94 -12.65
C GLU A 165 13.20 14.20 -11.53
N GLU A 166 13.12 14.73 -10.30
CA GLU A 166 13.75 14.10 -9.13
C GLU A 166 13.20 12.70 -8.82
N SER A 167 11.90 12.48 -9.09
CA SER A 167 11.26 11.18 -8.82
C SER A 167 11.75 10.11 -9.78
N THR A 168 11.96 10.43 -11.04
CA THR A 168 12.45 9.48 -12.06
C THR A 168 13.89 9.05 -11.78
N ASN A 169 14.76 9.95 -11.35
CA ASN A 169 16.14 9.64 -11.02
C ASN A 169 16.29 8.69 -9.81
N ASN A 170 15.35 8.71 -8.87
CA ASN A 170 15.39 7.87 -7.67
C ASN A 170 14.72 6.50 -7.84
N ILE A 171 13.97 6.29 -8.93
CA ILE A 171 13.28 5.02 -9.20
C ILE A 171 14.29 3.86 -9.26
N GLN A 172 15.38 4.01 -10.01
CA GLN A 172 16.36 2.94 -10.18
C GLN A 172 17.00 2.51 -8.86
N ASN A 173 17.32 3.46 -7.98
CA ASN A 173 17.84 3.14 -6.65
C ASN A 173 16.82 2.36 -5.81
N TYR A 174 15.55 2.73 -5.92
CA TYR A 174 14.49 2.02 -5.21
C TYR A 174 14.27 0.62 -5.76
N ILE A 175 14.29 0.44 -7.08
CA ILE A 175 14.19 -0.87 -7.73
C ILE A 175 15.36 -1.77 -7.32
N SER A 176 16.58 -1.25 -7.34
CA SER A 176 17.76 -2.01 -6.88
C SER A 176 17.62 -2.50 -5.44
N TYR A 177 17.10 -1.63 -4.56
CA TYR A 177 16.83 -2.00 -3.18
C TYR A 177 15.73 -3.09 -3.05
N LEU A 178 14.68 -3.03 -3.88
CA LEU A 178 13.65 -4.08 -3.93
C LEU A 178 14.25 -5.41 -4.39
N ILE A 179 15.09 -5.39 -5.43
CA ILE A 179 15.76 -6.57 -5.97
C ILE A 179 16.67 -7.21 -4.90
N ASP A 180 17.47 -6.42 -4.18
CA ASP A 180 18.32 -6.92 -3.12
C ASP A 180 17.54 -7.69 -2.04
N LEU A 181 16.38 -7.18 -1.64
CA LEU A 181 15.52 -7.84 -0.64
C LEU A 181 14.76 -9.03 -1.23
N GLN A 182 14.34 -8.94 -2.50
CA GLN A 182 13.71 -10.03 -3.22
C GLN A 182 14.65 -11.23 -3.29
N GLU A 183 15.87 -11.05 -3.80
CA GLU A 183 16.86 -12.11 -3.98
C GLU A 183 17.25 -12.78 -2.65
N GLN A 184 17.38 -11.99 -1.58
CA GLN A 184 17.83 -12.50 -0.29
C GLN A 184 16.71 -13.15 0.54
N PHE A 185 15.49 -12.60 0.51
CA PHE A 185 14.48 -12.94 1.51
C PHE A 185 13.09 -13.27 0.97
N ASN A 186 12.73 -12.78 -0.23
CA ASN A 186 11.41 -12.99 -0.80
C ASN A 186 11.45 -13.13 -2.33
N PRO A 187 11.92 -14.26 -2.87
CA PRO A 187 12.00 -14.48 -4.31
C PRO A 187 10.65 -14.37 -5.06
N GLY A 188 9.55 -14.48 -4.35
CA GLY A 188 8.19 -14.34 -4.91
C GLY A 188 7.67 -12.90 -5.03
N LEU A 189 8.42 -11.92 -4.51
CA LEU A 189 8.05 -10.52 -4.62
C LEU A 189 8.06 -10.06 -6.09
N ASP A 190 7.01 -9.34 -6.48
CA ASP A 190 6.92 -8.78 -7.82
C ASP A 190 6.40 -7.34 -7.78
N MET A 191 6.44 -6.62 -8.89
CA MET A 191 6.04 -5.22 -8.97
C MET A 191 4.79 -5.07 -9.84
N ILE A 192 3.70 -4.52 -9.24
CA ILE A 192 2.48 -4.18 -9.99
C ILE A 192 2.73 -3.02 -10.96
N GLY A 193 3.53 -2.05 -10.53
CA GLY A 193 3.94 -0.91 -11.37
C GLY A 193 3.91 0.44 -10.67
N PHE A 194 4.11 1.47 -11.50
CA PHE A 194 4.15 2.87 -11.10
C PHE A 194 2.79 3.52 -11.31
N VAL A 195 2.22 4.08 -10.25
CA VAL A 195 0.97 4.85 -10.31
C VAL A 195 1.32 6.34 -10.43
N PRO A 196 1.07 6.99 -11.59
CA PRO A 196 1.25 8.42 -11.71
C PRO A 196 0.29 9.15 -10.75
N TYR A 197 0.84 9.81 -9.74
CA TYR A 197 0.11 10.38 -8.62
C TYR A 197 0.30 11.89 -8.52
N LEU A 198 -0.77 12.63 -8.14
CA LEU A 198 -0.81 14.09 -8.05
C LEU A 198 -0.40 14.81 -9.34
N VAL A 199 -0.75 14.23 -10.49
CA VAL A 199 -0.40 14.76 -11.80
C VAL A 199 -1.08 16.11 -12.02
N ASP A 200 -0.26 17.14 -12.26
CA ASP A 200 -0.72 18.44 -12.71
C ASP A 200 -0.82 18.43 -14.25
N THR A 201 -2.06 18.25 -14.74
CA THR A 201 -2.30 18.15 -16.19
C THR A 201 -2.21 19.50 -16.91
N ASP A 202 -2.03 20.60 -16.22
CA ASP A 202 -1.85 21.92 -16.83
C ASP A 202 -0.37 22.27 -17.04
N SER A 203 0.53 21.56 -16.34
CA SER A 203 1.98 21.71 -16.48
C SER A 203 2.52 20.96 -17.69
N ALA A 204 3.15 21.70 -18.63
CA ALA A 204 3.81 21.11 -19.81
C ALA A 204 5.00 20.22 -19.40
N THR A 205 5.74 20.61 -18.36
CA THR A 205 6.88 19.84 -17.83
C THR A 205 6.43 18.51 -17.27
N ILE A 206 5.37 18.49 -16.46
CA ILE A 206 4.81 17.25 -15.91
C ILE A 206 4.31 16.32 -17.00
N LYS A 207 3.66 16.85 -18.04
CA LYS A 207 3.23 16.05 -19.21
C LYS A 207 4.43 15.41 -19.90
N SER A 208 5.47 16.18 -20.20
CA SER A 208 6.69 15.69 -20.85
C SER A 208 7.38 14.60 -20.01
N ASN A 209 7.48 14.79 -18.70
CA ASN A 209 8.08 13.81 -17.80
C ASN A 209 7.24 12.51 -17.76
N LEU A 210 5.92 12.64 -17.77
CA LEU A 210 5.02 11.48 -17.81
C LEU A 210 5.14 10.71 -19.14
N GLU A 211 5.21 11.41 -20.26
CA GLU A 211 5.45 10.80 -21.59
C GLU A 211 6.79 10.06 -21.63
N GLU A 212 7.84 10.65 -21.07
CA GLU A 212 9.15 10.02 -20.96
C GLU A 212 9.10 8.75 -20.08
N LEU A 213 8.40 8.80 -18.95
CA LEU A 213 8.20 7.64 -18.07
C LEU A 213 7.49 6.50 -18.82
N TYR A 214 6.41 6.79 -19.56
CA TYR A 214 5.73 5.79 -20.40
C TYR A 214 6.63 5.21 -21.49
N LYS A 215 7.47 6.03 -22.10
CA LYS A 215 8.40 5.60 -23.14
C LYS A 215 9.49 4.68 -22.58
N GLN A 216 10.05 5.02 -21.41
CA GLN A 216 11.09 4.23 -20.74
C GLN A 216 10.59 2.85 -20.31
N HIS A 217 9.33 2.74 -19.90
CA HIS A 217 8.72 1.52 -19.38
C HIS A 217 7.67 0.91 -20.33
N LYS A 218 7.77 1.20 -21.62
CA LYS A 218 6.80 0.71 -22.61
C LYS A 218 6.81 -0.80 -22.76
N GLU A 219 7.98 -1.41 -22.75
CA GLU A 219 8.15 -2.86 -22.95
C GLU A 219 7.69 -3.65 -21.72
N ASP A 220 7.96 -3.12 -20.52
CA ASP A 220 7.64 -3.79 -19.26
C ASP A 220 6.20 -3.50 -18.79
N ASN A 221 5.48 -2.60 -19.47
CA ASN A 221 4.13 -2.15 -19.12
C ASN A 221 3.97 -1.74 -17.63
N LEU A 222 5.02 -1.23 -17.01
CA LEU A 222 5.05 -0.95 -15.56
C LEU A 222 4.31 0.31 -15.15
N VAL A 223 4.03 1.24 -16.08
CA VAL A 223 3.31 2.48 -15.76
C VAL A 223 1.81 2.28 -15.90
N PHE A 224 1.06 2.60 -14.85
CA PHE A 224 -0.40 2.57 -14.89
C PHE A 224 -0.93 3.54 -15.95
N GLN A 225 -1.94 3.11 -16.70
CA GLN A 225 -2.62 3.96 -17.70
C GLN A 225 -3.54 4.97 -17.03
N ASN A 226 -4.13 4.60 -15.90
CA ASN A 226 -4.94 5.48 -15.09
C ASN A 226 -4.07 6.31 -14.15
N ILE A 227 -4.34 7.62 -14.08
CA ILE A 227 -3.55 8.58 -13.30
C ILE A 227 -4.39 9.24 -12.22
N ILE A 228 -3.77 9.59 -11.10
CA ILE A 228 -4.39 10.40 -10.06
C ILE A 228 -3.99 11.85 -10.23
N LYS A 229 -4.93 12.68 -10.71
CA LYS A 229 -4.71 14.12 -10.85
C LYS A 229 -4.74 14.82 -9.49
N ARG A 230 -4.01 15.92 -9.37
CA ARG A 230 -4.03 16.77 -8.18
C ARG A 230 -5.46 17.27 -7.91
N SER A 231 -5.92 17.13 -6.68
CA SER A 231 -7.25 17.57 -6.25
C SER A 231 -7.25 18.04 -4.79
N ASN A 232 -7.78 19.22 -4.54
CA ASN A 232 -7.98 19.76 -3.19
C ASN A 232 -9.02 18.98 -2.38
N LYS A 233 -9.86 18.18 -3.03
CA LYS A 233 -10.89 17.38 -2.37
C LYS A 233 -10.31 16.34 -1.42
N VAL A 234 -9.21 15.71 -1.82
CA VAL A 234 -8.51 14.71 -1.00
C VAL A 234 -8.06 15.29 0.33
N SER A 235 -7.58 16.55 0.35
CA SER A 235 -7.23 17.25 1.59
C SER A 235 -8.45 17.49 2.48
N THR A 236 -9.62 17.74 1.89
CA THR A 236 -10.88 17.89 2.63
C THR A 236 -11.32 16.56 3.23
N TRP A 237 -11.21 15.47 2.49
CA TRP A 237 -11.51 14.12 2.96
C TRP A 237 -10.60 13.66 4.11
N SER A 238 -9.34 14.06 4.11
CA SER A 238 -8.44 13.80 5.24
C SER A 238 -8.87 14.49 6.53
N LYS A 239 -9.63 15.58 6.43
CA LYS A 239 -10.16 16.27 7.61
C LYS A 239 -11.49 15.70 8.09
N ASN A 240 -12.37 15.35 7.14
CA ASN A 240 -13.79 15.10 7.39
C ASN A 240 -14.25 13.66 7.05
N GLY A 241 -13.37 12.82 6.52
CA GLY A 241 -13.70 11.52 5.93
C GLY A 241 -14.14 11.62 4.47
N ILE A 242 -14.15 10.49 3.77
CA ILE A 242 -14.55 10.37 2.36
C ILE A 242 -16.06 10.55 2.24
N THR A 243 -16.49 11.28 1.21
CA THR A 243 -17.90 11.51 0.89
C THR A 243 -18.18 11.30 -0.60
N GLU A 244 -19.40 10.85 -0.93
CA GLU A 244 -19.88 10.66 -2.32
C GLU A 244 -21.09 11.53 -2.65
N HIS A 245 -21.38 12.54 -1.82
CA HIS A 245 -22.65 13.28 -1.90
C HIS A 245 -22.75 14.25 -3.08
N LYS A 246 -21.63 14.71 -3.62
CA LYS A 246 -21.59 15.71 -4.70
C LYS A 246 -21.00 15.11 -5.97
N GLY A 247 -21.44 15.62 -7.14
CA GLY A 247 -20.91 15.18 -8.43
C GLY A 247 -19.39 15.31 -8.55
N TYR A 248 -18.81 16.34 -7.90
CA TYR A 248 -17.37 16.52 -7.84
C TYR A 248 -16.67 15.43 -6.99
N ASP A 249 -17.29 14.99 -5.89
CA ASP A 249 -16.77 13.89 -5.07
C ASP A 249 -16.66 12.61 -5.90
N LYS A 250 -17.73 12.29 -6.64
CA LYS A 250 -17.78 11.12 -7.52
C LYS A 250 -16.71 11.17 -8.62
N LYS A 251 -16.48 12.36 -9.21
CA LYS A 251 -15.42 12.52 -10.22
C LYS A 251 -14.02 12.27 -9.66
N VAL A 252 -13.74 12.74 -8.44
CA VAL A 252 -12.46 12.52 -7.80
C VAL A 252 -12.31 11.04 -7.41
N LEU A 253 -13.36 10.45 -6.82
CA LEU A 253 -13.33 9.04 -6.42
C LEU A 253 -13.15 8.11 -7.64
N SER A 254 -13.79 8.42 -8.77
CA SER A 254 -13.66 7.66 -10.02
C SER A 254 -12.20 7.54 -10.52
N MET A 255 -11.35 8.54 -10.29
CA MET A 255 -9.91 8.41 -10.63
C MET A 255 -9.24 7.31 -9.79
N TYR A 256 -9.58 7.22 -8.51
CA TYR A 256 -9.06 6.16 -7.62
C TYR A 256 -9.68 4.81 -7.93
N GLU A 257 -10.97 4.76 -8.28
CA GLU A 257 -11.63 3.53 -8.74
C GLU A 257 -10.94 2.94 -9.98
N ASN A 258 -10.62 3.78 -10.96
CA ASN A 258 -9.93 3.33 -12.18
C ASN A 258 -8.53 2.78 -11.89
N VAL A 259 -7.76 3.45 -11.02
CA VAL A 259 -6.44 2.95 -10.58
C VAL A 259 -6.59 1.67 -9.76
N PHE A 260 -7.60 1.57 -8.91
CA PHE A 260 -7.88 0.39 -8.12
C PHE A 260 -8.22 -0.82 -9.00
N PHE A 261 -9.08 -0.64 -10.00
CA PHE A 261 -9.40 -1.72 -10.93
C PHE A 261 -8.19 -2.12 -11.80
N GLU A 262 -7.41 -1.15 -12.28
CA GLU A 262 -6.17 -1.46 -13.01
C GLU A 262 -5.17 -2.23 -12.13
N MET A 263 -5.06 -1.90 -10.84
CA MET A 263 -4.27 -2.68 -9.89
C MET A 263 -4.74 -4.14 -9.82
N LEU A 264 -6.05 -4.37 -9.68
CA LEU A 264 -6.61 -5.72 -9.63
C LEU A 264 -6.38 -6.49 -10.94
N GLU A 265 -6.56 -5.84 -12.09
CA GLU A 265 -6.31 -6.44 -13.41
C GLU A 265 -4.84 -6.86 -13.57
N ARG A 266 -3.90 -6.00 -13.15
CA ARG A 266 -2.46 -6.31 -13.18
C ARG A 266 -2.10 -7.47 -12.24
N ILE A 267 -2.68 -7.54 -11.06
CA ILE A 267 -2.50 -8.68 -10.14
C ILE A 267 -3.02 -9.96 -10.79
N ILE A 268 -4.21 -9.93 -11.37
CA ILE A 268 -4.79 -11.08 -12.09
C ILE A 268 -3.87 -11.57 -13.19
N GLN A 269 -3.31 -10.65 -13.99
CA GLN A 269 -2.36 -10.99 -15.03
C GLN A 269 -1.11 -11.64 -14.46
N LEU A 270 -0.48 -11.04 -13.46
CA LEU A 270 0.74 -11.56 -12.81
C LEU A 270 0.52 -12.93 -12.17
N GLU A 271 -0.65 -13.16 -11.55
CA GLU A 271 -0.98 -14.47 -10.98
C GLU A 271 -1.21 -15.54 -12.05
N ASN A 272 -1.86 -15.21 -13.17
CA ASN A 272 -2.04 -16.12 -14.31
C ASN A 272 -0.71 -16.48 -15.01
N GLU A 273 0.29 -15.60 -14.96
CA GLU A 273 1.64 -15.87 -15.50
C GLU A 273 2.47 -16.81 -14.61
N LYS A 274 2.07 -16.99 -13.34
CA LYS A 274 2.73 -17.90 -12.38
C LYS A 274 2.18 -19.33 -12.42
N GLU A 275 0.97 -19.52 -12.98
CA GLU A 275 0.35 -20.84 -13.21
C GLU A 275 0.92 -21.51 -14.47
#